data_438d2adbdcf575010cdc5d01cea991a0
#
_entry.id   438d2adbdcf575010cdc5d01cea991a0
#
_cell.length_a   1.000
_cell.length_b   1.000
_cell.length_c   1.000
_cell.angle_alpha   90.00
_cell.angle_beta   90.00
_cell.angle_gamma   90.00
#
_symmetry.space_group_name_H-M   'P 1'
#
loop_
_entity.id
_entity.type
_entity.pdbx_description
1 polymer ?
#
loop_
_entity_poly.entity_id
_entity_poly.type
_entity_poly.pdbx_seq_one_letter_code
_entity_poly.pdbx_strand_id
1 'polypeptide(L)'
;MQSRYLAHHGWNVLAVDLPGHCRSAGEPASTVEAAADFIVALMDAAGVARAVLVGHSFGALVALEAAARAPARVPQLVLVGVAAPMKVSPALLEASLNEPMQALTMVNVFSRSTLASPPSALGPGTWVYGASMALGRRVLASNRQVNLFHTGFLACDRYTGAEAAMDKVLCPVLFLLGSADQMTPPKAAQGLVKKARDGRVVLLPGGHHQMNETPEPMLAALKQFLICYQI
;
A
#
# COMPACT_ATOMS: atom_id res chain seq x y z
N MET A 1 3.39 12.65 -3.32
CA MET A 1 3.69 13.19 -4.67
C MET A 1 2.68 12.67 -5.69
N GLN A 2 2.47 11.36 -5.82
CA GLN A 2 1.65 10.72 -6.85
C GLN A 2 0.20 11.23 -6.87
N SER A 3 -0.50 11.25 -5.73
CA SER A 3 -1.88 11.73 -5.63
C SER A 3 -2.06 13.20 -6.07
N ARG A 4 -1.13 14.08 -5.64
CA ARG A 4 -1.16 15.50 -6.05
C ARG A 4 -0.92 15.67 -7.55
N TYR A 5 0.02 14.89 -8.08
CA TYR A 5 0.30 14.94 -9.53
C TYR A 5 -0.93 14.52 -10.33
N LEU A 6 -1.54 13.38 -9.99
CA LEU A 6 -2.72 12.88 -10.69
C LEU A 6 -3.89 13.87 -10.58
N ALA A 7 -4.16 14.41 -9.38
CA ALA A 7 -5.21 15.41 -9.20
C ALA A 7 -4.98 16.66 -10.03
N HIS A 8 -3.72 17.16 -10.12
CA HIS A 8 -3.37 18.31 -10.94
C HIS A 8 -3.55 18.04 -12.45
N HIS A 9 -3.48 16.77 -12.85
CA HIS A 9 -3.63 16.34 -14.24
C HIS A 9 -5.04 15.79 -14.56
N GLY A 10 -6.05 16.24 -13.83
CA GLY A 10 -7.47 16.01 -14.16
C GLY A 10 -8.08 14.71 -13.60
N TRP A 11 -7.38 14.00 -12.73
CA TRP A 11 -7.94 12.83 -12.04
C TRP A 11 -8.66 13.23 -10.76
N ASN A 12 -9.82 12.64 -10.48
CA ASN A 12 -10.42 12.69 -9.15
C ASN A 12 -9.65 11.71 -8.26
N VAL A 13 -9.00 12.19 -7.20
CA VAL A 13 -8.14 11.38 -6.34
C VAL A 13 -8.60 11.46 -4.88
N LEU A 14 -8.86 10.31 -4.29
CA LEU A 14 -9.07 10.15 -2.85
C LEU A 14 -7.84 9.49 -2.23
N ALA A 15 -7.13 10.21 -1.36
CA ALA A 15 -6.09 9.66 -0.50
C ALA A 15 -6.70 9.39 0.88
N VAL A 16 -6.94 8.13 1.18
CA VAL A 16 -7.76 7.69 2.31
C VAL A 16 -6.91 7.45 3.54
N ASP A 17 -7.29 8.05 4.67
CA ASP A 17 -6.89 7.55 5.99
C ASP A 17 -7.86 6.43 6.38
N LEU A 18 -7.37 5.24 6.70
CA LEU A 18 -8.21 4.12 7.14
C LEU A 18 -8.89 4.43 8.49
N PRO A 19 -9.97 3.74 8.87
CA PRO A 19 -10.64 3.97 10.16
C PRO A 19 -9.65 3.96 11.33
N GLY A 20 -9.82 4.90 12.26
CA GLY A 20 -8.94 5.07 13.42
C GLY A 20 -7.56 5.66 13.12
N HIS A 21 -7.23 5.96 11.87
CA HIS A 21 -5.96 6.56 11.46
C HIS A 21 -6.12 8.06 11.20
N CYS A 22 -5.21 8.85 11.73
CA CYS A 22 -5.06 10.28 11.45
C CYS A 22 -6.36 11.09 11.54
N ARG A 23 -7.03 11.35 10.41
CA ARG A 23 -8.26 12.16 10.35
C ARG A 23 -9.55 11.34 10.31
N SER A 24 -9.44 10.02 10.11
CA SER A 24 -10.58 9.13 10.04
C SER A 24 -10.97 8.63 11.43
N ALA A 25 -12.20 8.87 11.81
CA ALA A 25 -12.78 8.33 13.04
C ALA A 25 -13.09 6.83 12.88
N GLY A 26 -13.55 6.22 13.96
CA GLY A 26 -13.99 4.83 14.02
C GLY A 26 -12.89 3.88 14.50
N GLU A 27 -13.27 2.62 14.64
CA GLU A 27 -12.36 1.56 15.09
C GLU A 27 -11.44 1.11 13.94
N PRO A 28 -10.13 0.92 14.21
CA PRO A 28 -9.21 0.38 13.22
C PRO A 28 -9.64 -1.01 12.79
N ALA A 29 -9.59 -1.26 11.49
CA ALA A 29 -9.86 -2.59 10.95
C ALA A 29 -8.77 -3.58 11.42
N SER A 30 -9.18 -4.66 12.08
CA SER A 30 -8.30 -5.69 12.60
C SER A 30 -7.96 -6.78 11.58
N THR A 31 -8.60 -6.77 10.41
CA THR A 31 -8.37 -7.72 9.31
C THR A 31 -8.33 -6.99 7.96
N VAL A 32 -7.73 -7.62 6.97
CA VAL A 32 -7.71 -7.13 5.58
C VAL A 32 -9.13 -7.05 5.03
N GLU A 33 -9.97 -8.03 5.35
CA GLU A 33 -11.35 -8.13 4.90
C GLU A 33 -12.20 -6.97 5.42
N ALA A 34 -12.09 -6.64 6.71
CA ALA A 34 -12.81 -5.51 7.29
C ALA A 34 -12.35 -4.16 6.71
N ALA A 35 -11.05 -4.01 6.44
CA ALA A 35 -10.53 -2.83 5.76
C ALA A 35 -11.02 -2.74 4.31
N ALA A 36 -11.17 -3.86 3.62
CA ALA A 36 -11.73 -3.91 2.27
C ALA A 36 -13.22 -3.54 2.25
N ASP A 37 -14.00 -4.02 3.21
CA ASP A 37 -15.42 -3.63 3.38
C ASP A 37 -15.56 -2.12 3.58
N PHE A 38 -14.67 -1.53 4.38
CA PHE A 38 -14.63 -0.07 4.55
C PHE A 38 -14.36 0.64 3.21
N ILE A 39 -13.44 0.17 2.37
CA ILE A 39 -13.18 0.80 1.06
C ILE A 39 -14.42 0.75 0.17
N VAL A 40 -15.13 -0.37 0.12
CA VAL A 40 -16.37 -0.49 -0.66
C VAL A 40 -17.45 0.45 -0.12
N ALA A 41 -17.64 0.49 1.20
CA ALA A 41 -18.59 1.39 1.85
C ALA A 41 -18.23 2.88 1.66
N LEU A 42 -16.94 3.21 1.65
CA LEU A 42 -16.47 4.56 1.36
C LEU A 42 -16.81 4.98 -0.07
N MET A 43 -16.67 4.08 -1.05
CA MET A 43 -17.09 4.36 -2.42
C MET A 43 -18.59 4.66 -2.49
N ASP A 44 -19.42 3.93 -1.73
CA ASP A 44 -20.86 4.18 -1.66
C ASP A 44 -21.16 5.55 -1.03
N ALA A 45 -20.56 5.84 0.11
CA ALA A 45 -20.73 7.10 0.82
C ALA A 45 -20.26 8.32 0.02
N ALA A 46 -19.23 8.15 -0.80
CA ALA A 46 -18.71 9.20 -1.67
C ALA A 46 -19.43 9.31 -3.03
N GLY A 47 -20.45 8.48 -3.30
CA GLY A 47 -21.14 8.44 -4.58
C GLY A 47 -20.25 7.99 -5.75
N VAL A 48 -19.18 7.25 -5.48
CA VAL A 48 -18.22 6.79 -6.47
C VAL A 48 -18.65 5.42 -7.00
N ALA A 49 -19.23 5.38 -8.18
CA ALA A 49 -19.68 4.13 -8.79
C ALA A 49 -18.51 3.18 -9.13
N ARG A 50 -17.42 3.74 -9.68
CA ARG A 50 -16.21 2.98 -10.08
C ARG A 50 -14.95 3.74 -9.70
N ALA A 51 -13.92 3.03 -9.22
CA ALA A 51 -12.62 3.61 -8.90
C ALA A 51 -11.47 2.66 -9.22
N VAL A 52 -10.36 3.21 -9.69
CA VAL A 52 -9.07 2.52 -9.68
C VAL A 52 -8.60 2.43 -8.24
N LEU A 53 -8.26 1.23 -7.79
CA LEU A 53 -7.69 1.05 -6.46
C LEU A 53 -6.17 0.94 -6.53
N VAL A 54 -5.49 1.75 -5.72
CA VAL A 54 -4.03 1.74 -5.59
C VAL A 54 -3.68 1.51 -4.14
N GLY A 55 -3.06 0.38 -3.85
CA GLY A 55 -2.67 0.03 -2.48
C GLY A 55 -1.18 -0.27 -2.36
N HIS A 56 -0.57 0.08 -1.22
CA HIS A 56 0.80 -0.22 -0.88
C HIS A 56 0.85 -1.14 0.35
N SER A 57 1.64 -2.20 0.29
CA SER A 57 1.87 -3.12 1.41
C SER A 57 0.55 -3.67 1.98
N PHE A 58 0.22 -3.43 3.25
CA PHE A 58 -1.10 -3.71 3.82
C PHE A 58 -2.24 -3.18 2.93
N GLY A 59 -2.12 -1.93 2.48
CA GLY A 59 -3.11 -1.34 1.55
C GLY A 59 -3.21 -2.06 0.21
N ALA A 60 -2.17 -2.77 -0.24
CA ALA A 60 -2.24 -3.60 -1.45
C ALA A 60 -3.12 -4.84 -1.22
N LEU A 61 -3.03 -5.48 -0.05
CA LEU A 61 -3.93 -6.59 0.32
C LEU A 61 -5.37 -6.10 0.43
N VAL A 62 -5.59 -4.93 1.05
CA VAL A 62 -6.92 -4.30 1.17
C VAL A 62 -7.50 -3.97 -0.21
N ALA A 63 -6.71 -3.38 -1.10
CA ALA A 63 -7.15 -3.05 -2.46
C ALA A 63 -7.49 -4.31 -3.28
N LEU A 64 -6.69 -5.37 -3.14
CA LEU A 64 -6.94 -6.67 -3.75
C LEU A 64 -8.26 -7.29 -3.26
N GLU A 65 -8.45 -7.34 -1.95
CA GLU A 65 -9.67 -7.90 -1.35
C GLU A 65 -10.90 -7.08 -1.73
N ALA A 66 -10.82 -5.74 -1.74
CA ALA A 66 -11.91 -4.87 -2.18
C ALA A 66 -12.25 -5.08 -3.67
N ALA A 67 -11.25 -5.24 -4.53
CA ALA A 67 -11.44 -5.55 -5.94
C ALA A 67 -12.11 -6.92 -6.15
N ALA A 68 -11.78 -7.91 -5.32
CA ALA A 68 -12.40 -9.23 -5.34
C ALA A 68 -13.87 -9.22 -4.89
N ARG A 69 -14.22 -8.32 -3.94
CA ARG A 69 -15.60 -8.16 -3.42
C ARG A 69 -16.50 -7.35 -4.34
N ALA A 70 -15.93 -6.39 -5.06
CA ALA A 70 -16.68 -5.51 -5.96
C ALA A 70 -16.04 -5.42 -7.35
N PRO A 71 -15.88 -6.55 -8.08
CA PRO A 71 -15.09 -6.59 -9.31
C PRO A 71 -15.64 -5.71 -10.43
N ALA A 72 -16.96 -5.50 -10.49
CA ALA A 72 -17.56 -4.59 -11.47
C ALA A 72 -17.27 -3.10 -11.20
N ARG A 73 -16.85 -2.76 -10.00
CA ARG A 73 -16.58 -1.39 -9.56
C ARG A 73 -15.10 -1.00 -9.67
N VAL A 74 -14.21 -1.95 -9.88
CA VAL A 74 -12.76 -1.72 -9.95
C VAL A 74 -12.27 -1.95 -11.37
N PRO A 75 -12.15 -0.90 -12.19
CA PRO A 75 -11.72 -1.02 -13.59
C PRO A 75 -10.22 -1.32 -13.75
N GLN A 76 -9.41 -0.99 -12.74
CA GLN A 76 -7.97 -1.23 -12.70
C GLN A 76 -7.52 -1.38 -11.25
N LEU A 77 -6.53 -2.24 -11.02
CA LEU A 77 -5.94 -2.47 -9.70
C LEU A 77 -4.43 -2.26 -9.75
N VAL A 78 -3.88 -1.53 -8.78
CA VAL A 78 -2.44 -1.32 -8.65
C VAL A 78 -1.99 -1.80 -7.28
N LEU A 79 -1.08 -2.76 -7.27
CA LEU A 79 -0.52 -3.38 -6.07
C LEU A 79 0.96 -3.00 -5.95
N VAL A 80 1.27 -2.17 -4.96
CA VAL A 80 2.63 -1.66 -4.71
C VAL A 80 3.23 -2.41 -3.54
N GLY A 81 4.39 -3.04 -3.72
CA GLY A 81 5.07 -3.76 -2.66
C GLY A 81 4.18 -4.82 -1.99
N VAL A 82 3.57 -5.70 -2.78
CA VAL A 82 2.67 -6.77 -2.30
C VAL A 82 3.40 -8.10 -2.17
N ALA A 83 2.99 -8.89 -1.19
CA ALA A 83 3.40 -10.29 -1.00
C ALA A 83 2.18 -11.16 -0.68
N ALA A 84 2.24 -12.43 -1.03
CA ALA A 84 1.25 -13.44 -0.61
C ALA A 84 1.94 -14.79 -0.38
N PRO A 85 1.94 -15.30 0.88
CA PRO A 85 1.45 -14.65 2.10
C PRO A 85 2.33 -13.45 2.50
N MET A 86 1.74 -12.43 3.16
CA MET A 86 2.48 -11.28 3.68
C MET A 86 2.83 -11.52 5.15
N LYS A 87 3.82 -12.37 5.37
CA LYS A 87 4.26 -12.72 6.73
C LYS A 87 5.08 -11.60 7.37
N VAL A 88 4.84 -11.38 8.65
CA VAL A 88 5.56 -10.40 9.46
C VAL A 88 6.50 -11.16 10.40
N SER A 89 7.75 -10.72 10.52
CA SER A 89 8.71 -11.40 11.39
C SER A 89 8.26 -11.34 12.86
N PRO A 90 8.48 -12.41 13.66
CA PRO A 90 8.14 -12.39 15.07
C PRO A 90 8.75 -11.22 15.84
N ALA A 91 10.00 -10.88 15.52
CA ALA A 91 10.69 -9.73 16.14
C ALA A 91 9.99 -8.39 15.85
N LEU A 92 9.46 -8.19 14.63
CA LEU A 92 8.72 -6.97 14.29
C LEU A 92 7.34 -6.96 14.96
N LEU A 93 6.65 -8.10 15.04
CA LEU A 93 5.38 -8.21 15.77
C LEU A 93 5.55 -7.90 17.26
N GLU A 94 6.57 -8.47 17.88
CA GLU A 94 6.89 -8.22 19.30
C GLU A 94 7.25 -6.74 19.51
N ALA A 95 8.18 -6.20 18.73
CA ALA A 95 8.55 -4.79 18.84
C ALA A 95 7.37 -3.86 18.59
N SER A 96 6.49 -4.19 17.65
CA SER A 96 5.29 -3.35 17.38
C SER A 96 4.34 -3.29 18.58
N LEU A 97 4.28 -4.34 19.39
CA LEU A 97 3.45 -4.40 20.58
C LEU A 97 4.10 -3.68 21.78
N ASN A 98 5.36 -4.02 22.06
CA ASN A 98 6.04 -3.63 23.30
C ASN A 98 6.87 -2.34 23.16
N GLU A 99 7.43 -2.10 21.97
CA GLU A 99 8.36 -1.02 21.68
C GLU A 99 8.03 -0.35 20.33
N PRO A 100 6.86 0.33 20.20
CA PRO A 100 6.37 0.81 18.89
C PRO A 100 7.38 1.72 18.14
N MET A 101 8.20 2.47 18.88
CA MET A 101 9.23 3.32 18.28
C MET A 101 10.37 2.52 17.69
N GLN A 102 10.74 1.40 18.30
CA GLN A 102 11.72 0.47 17.75
C GLN A 102 11.16 -0.21 16.48
N ALA A 103 9.90 -0.64 16.51
CA ALA A 103 9.24 -1.18 15.34
C ALA A 103 9.23 -0.20 14.15
N LEU A 104 8.95 1.09 14.39
CA LEU A 104 9.06 2.14 13.37
C LEU A 104 10.47 2.26 12.80
N THR A 105 11.49 2.18 13.66
CA THR A 105 12.89 2.19 13.25
C THR A 105 13.20 0.98 12.35
N MET A 106 12.80 -0.23 12.77
CA MET A 106 12.97 -1.46 11.99
C MET A 106 12.31 -1.33 10.61
N VAL A 107 11.05 -0.91 10.55
CA VAL A 107 10.32 -0.71 9.28
C VAL A 107 11.08 0.29 8.40
N ASN A 108 11.53 1.42 8.94
CA ASN A 108 12.23 2.43 8.16
C ASN A 108 13.59 1.94 7.62
N VAL A 109 14.30 1.10 8.37
CA VAL A 109 15.58 0.52 7.92
C VAL A 109 15.34 -0.53 6.83
N PHE A 110 14.46 -1.51 7.08
CA PHE A 110 14.22 -2.61 6.15
C PHE A 110 13.39 -2.22 4.91
N SER A 111 12.66 -1.11 4.98
CA SER A 111 11.88 -0.62 3.83
C SER A 111 12.71 0.10 2.78
N ARG A 112 13.99 0.38 3.02
CA ARG A 112 14.82 1.18 2.13
C ARG A 112 15.92 0.38 1.48
N SER A 113 16.13 0.62 0.20
CA SER A 113 17.28 0.09 -0.54
C SER A 113 18.56 0.84 -0.19
N THR A 114 18.45 2.11 0.20
CA THR A 114 19.54 2.98 0.62
C THR A 114 19.05 4.00 1.64
N LEU A 115 19.94 4.43 2.53
CA LEU A 115 19.68 5.53 3.46
C LEU A 115 19.83 6.91 2.76
N ALA A 116 20.47 6.95 1.60
CA ALA A 116 20.59 8.13 0.76
C ALA A 116 19.56 8.09 -0.36
N SER A 117 18.62 9.02 -0.35
CA SER A 117 17.63 9.13 -1.42
C SER A 117 18.23 9.78 -2.66
N PRO A 118 17.75 9.41 -3.87
CA PRO A 118 18.14 10.09 -5.10
C PRO A 118 17.87 11.60 -4.99
N PRO A 119 18.78 12.45 -5.48
CA PRO A 119 18.58 13.92 -5.45
C PRO A 119 17.29 14.40 -6.13
N SER A 120 16.86 13.71 -7.18
CA SER A 120 15.61 14.00 -7.91
C SER A 120 14.33 13.73 -7.10
N ALA A 121 14.41 12.91 -6.08
CA ALA A 121 13.24 12.56 -5.26
C ALA A 121 12.89 13.64 -4.23
N LEU A 122 13.85 14.49 -3.89
CA LEU A 122 13.75 15.36 -2.73
C LEU A 122 14.48 16.68 -2.96
N GLY A 123 13.91 17.76 -2.45
CA GLY A 123 14.61 19.03 -2.37
C GLY A 123 15.89 18.93 -1.51
N PRO A 124 16.86 19.83 -1.71
CA PRO A 124 18.05 19.90 -0.89
C PRO A 124 17.72 19.95 0.60
N GLY A 125 18.41 19.18 1.42
CA GLY A 125 18.21 19.13 2.86
C GLY A 125 17.03 18.29 3.35
N THR A 126 16.27 17.64 2.47
CA THR A 126 15.18 16.76 2.90
C THR A 126 15.71 15.41 3.40
N TRP A 127 15.40 15.08 4.63
CA TRP A 127 15.76 13.82 5.26
C TRP A 127 14.57 12.85 5.27
N VAL A 128 14.54 11.92 4.30
CA VAL A 128 13.41 10.97 4.10
C VAL A 128 13.18 10.08 5.29
N TYR A 129 14.25 9.57 5.89
CA TYR A 129 14.16 8.74 7.09
C TYR A 129 13.44 9.48 8.23
N GLY A 130 13.87 10.71 8.53
CA GLY A 130 13.23 11.55 9.54
C GLY A 130 11.78 11.88 9.22
N ALA A 131 11.46 12.15 7.95
CA ALA A 131 10.09 12.39 7.51
C ALA A 131 9.20 11.15 7.72
N SER A 132 9.70 9.95 7.41
CA SER A 132 8.97 8.70 7.64
C SER A 132 8.79 8.42 9.13
N MET A 133 9.81 8.66 9.96
CA MET A 133 9.69 8.55 11.43
C MET A 133 8.66 9.53 11.98
N ALA A 134 8.64 10.77 11.49
CA ALA A 134 7.67 11.77 11.91
C ALA A 134 6.24 11.38 11.51
N LEU A 135 6.06 10.82 10.31
CA LEU A 135 4.77 10.29 9.87
C LEU A 135 4.32 9.13 10.76
N GLY A 136 5.19 8.14 11.00
CA GLY A 136 4.90 6.99 11.84
C GLY A 136 4.50 7.39 13.26
N ARG A 137 5.22 8.34 13.89
CA ARG A 137 4.85 8.91 15.20
C ARG A 137 3.48 9.56 15.18
N ARG A 138 3.17 10.31 14.12
CA ARG A 138 1.86 10.96 13.97
C ARG A 138 0.74 9.92 13.86
N VAL A 139 0.96 8.87 13.11
CA VAL A 139 -0.01 7.76 12.97
C VAL A 139 -0.24 7.10 14.33
N LEU A 140 0.83 6.72 15.06
CA LEU A 140 0.70 6.16 16.41
C LEU A 140 -0.04 7.09 17.37
N ALA A 141 0.27 8.39 17.34
CA ALA A 141 -0.35 9.38 18.24
C ALA A 141 -1.81 9.70 17.86
N SER A 142 -2.25 9.36 16.66
CA SER A 142 -3.62 9.64 16.21
C SER A 142 -4.66 8.73 16.86
N ASN A 143 -4.25 7.57 17.37
CA ASN A 143 -5.12 6.66 18.12
C ASN A 143 -4.44 6.26 19.43
N ARG A 144 -5.05 6.67 20.56
CA ARG A 144 -4.52 6.40 21.90
C ARG A 144 -5.05 5.08 22.51
N GLN A 145 -6.07 4.49 21.91
CA GLN A 145 -6.73 3.28 22.43
C GLN A 145 -6.18 2.02 21.77
N VAL A 146 -5.82 2.11 20.49
CA VAL A 146 -5.37 0.96 19.69
C VAL A 146 -3.99 1.26 19.11
N ASN A 147 -3.09 0.30 19.22
CA ASN A 147 -1.79 0.33 18.55
C ASN A 147 -1.98 -0.02 17.06
N LEU A 148 -2.07 1.02 16.22
CA LEU A 148 -2.36 0.91 14.79
C LEU A 148 -1.33 0.06 14.04
N PHE A 149 -0.04 0.18 14.39
CA PHE A 149 1.02 -0.59 13.74
C PHE A 149 0.92 -2.08 14.07
N HIS A 150 0.73 -2.41 15.33
CA HIS A 150 0.56 -3.80 15.74
C HIS A 150 -0.67 -4.43 15.10
N THR A 151 -1.80 -3.72 15.11
CA THR A 151 -3.05 -4.18 14.50
C THR A 151 -2.87 -4.43 12.99
N GLY A 152 -2.23 -3.49 12.27
CA GLY A 152 -1.97 -3.64 10.85
C GLY A 152 -1.02 -4.79 10.51
N PHE A 153 0.05 -4.98 11.29
CA PHE A 153 0.98 -6.11 11.09
C PHE A 153 0.33 -7.46 11.36
N LEU A 154 -0.50 -7.57 12.41
CA LEU A 154 -1.27 -8.78 12.67
C LEU A 154 -2.26 -9.09 11.54
N ALA A 155 -2.92 -8.07 11.01
CA ALA A 155 -3.82 -8.23 9.87
C ALA A 155 -3.09 -8.77 8.64
N CYS A 156 -1.89 -8.24 8.33
CA CYS A 156 -1.05 -8.76 7.25
C CYS A 156 -0.64 -10.22 7.49
N ASP A 157 -0.12 -10.52 8.68
CA ASP A 157 0.42 -11.85 9.02
C ASP A 157 -0.64 -12.96 8.98
N ARG A 158 -1.86 -12.63 9.41
CA ARG A 158 -2.98 -13.58 9.49
C ARG A 158 -3.73 -13.75 8.18
N TYR A 159 -3.62 -12.81 7.25
CA TYR A 159 -4.37 -12.88 6.01
C TYR A 159 -3.85 -13.96 5.07
N THR A 160 -4.72 -14.89 4.71
CA THR A 160 -4.43 -16.02 3.82
C THR A 160 -5.25 -16.00 2.54
N GLY A 161 -6.15 -15.03 2.40
CA GLY A 161 -7.13 -14.96 1.30
C GLY A 161 -6.60 -14.40 -0.03
N ALA A 162 -5.36 -13.91 -0.10
CA ALA A 162 -4.87 -13.12 -1.23
C ALA A 162 -4.97 -13.83 -2.59
N GLU A 163 -4.61 -15.12 -2.66
CA GLU A 163 -4.69 -15.87 -3.91
C GLU A 163 -6.15 -16.13 -4.34
N ALA A 164 -7.03 -16.45 -3.38
CA ALA A 164 -8.45 -16.63 -3.66
C ALA A 164 -9.15 -15.32 -4.05
N ALA A 165 -8.68 -14.19 -3.50
CA ALA A 165 -9.12 -12.87 -3.92
C ALA A 165 -8.67 -12.57 -5.36
N MET A 166 -7.40 -12.87 -5.72
CA MET A 166 -6.89 -12.63 -7.06
C MET A 166 -7.67 -13.42 -8.13
N ASP A 167 -8.11 -14.64 -7.82
CA ASP A 167 -8.92 -15.45 -8.73
C ASP A 167 -10.26 -14.76 -9.12
N LYS A 168 -10.77 -13.85 -8.27
CA LYS A 168 -12.00 -13.09 -8.48
C LYS A 168 -11.79 -11.73 -9.16
N VAL A 169 -10.55 -11.25 -9.25
CA VAL A 169 -10.23 -9.97 -9.90
C VAL A 169 -10.42 -10.10 -11.42
N LEU A 170 -11.23 -9.21 -11.99
CA LEU A 170 -11.58 -9.23 -13.42
C LEU A 170 -10.84 -8.16 -14.24
N CYS A 171 -10.31 -7.15 -13.56
CA CYS A 171 -9.66 -6.01 -14.19
C CYS A 171 -8.16 -6.24 -14.41
N PRO A 172 -7.50 -5.43 -15.27
CA PRO A 172 -6.05 -5.38 -15.34
C PRO A 172 -5.40 -5.03 -14.00
N VAL A 173 -4.27 -5.69 -13.71
CA VAL A 173 -3.52 -5.51 -12.46
C VAL A 173 -2.08 -5.08 -12.75
N LEU A 174 -1.67 -3.96 -12.17
CA LEU A 174 -0.28 -3.52 -12.18
C LEU A 174 0.39 -3.87 -10.85
N PHE A 175 1.47 -4.63 -10.91
CA PHE A 175 2.36 -4.90 -9.78
C PHE A 175 3.57 -3.98 -9.87
N LEU A 176 3.70 -3.05 -8.91
CA LEU A 176 4.86 -2.19 -8.75
C LEU A 176 5.73 -2.74 -7.62
N LEU A 177 6.85 -3.35 -7.95
CA LEU A 177 7.68 -4.09 -7.00
C LEU A 177 9.07 -3.46 -6.93
N GLY A 178 9.56 -3.23 -5.72
CA GLY A 178 10.92 -2.75 -5.50
C GLY A 178 11.94 -3.87 -5.70
N SER A 179 12.94 -3.67 -6.57
CA SER A 179 13.96 -4.69 -6.86
C SER A 179 14.84 -5.03 -5.64
N ALA A 180 14.96 -4.10 -4.69
CA ALA A 180 15.70 -4.25 -3.43
C ALA A 180 14.76 -4.28 -2.19
N ASP A 181 13.48 -4.58 -2.39
CA ASP A 181 12.50 -4.66 -1.31
C ASP A 181 12.78 -5.87 -0.41
N GLN A 182 13.10 -5.61 0.85
CA GLN A 182 13.38 -6.63 1.87
C GLN A 182 12.12 -7.00 2.67
N MET A 183 11.10 -6.15 2.67
CA MET A 183 9.84 -6.40 3.37
C MET A 183 8.92 -7.32 2.56
N THR A 184 8.76 -7.01 1.27
CA THR A 184 7.94 -7.78 0.32
C THR A 184 8.76 -8.01 -0.98
N PRO A 185 9.73 -8.92 -0.94
CA PRO A 185 10.60 -9.17 -2.11
C PRO A 185 9.79 -9.55 -3.35
N PRO A 186 10.19 -9.16 -4.57
CA PRO A 186 9.45 -9.42 -5.80
C PRO A 186 9.01 -10.87 -5.99
N LYS A 187 9.83 -11.83 -5.52
CA LYS A 187 9.50 -13.26 -5.57
C LYS A 187 8.24 -13.62 -4.78
N ALA A 188 7.94 -12.87 -3.72
CA ALA A 188 6.76 -13.13 -2.87
C ALA A 188 5.43 -12.70 -3.53
N ALA A 189 5.48 -11.92 -4.61
CA ALA A 189 4.29 -11.57 -5.40
C ALA A 189 3.99 -12.56 -6.53
N GLN A 190 4.89 -13.50 -6.84
CA GLN A 190 4.78 -14.35 -8.03
C GLN A 190 3.51 -15.20 -8.07
N GLY A 191 3.01 -15.66 -6.91
CA GLY A 191 1.74 -16.39 -6.84
C GLY A 191 0.58 -15.55 -7.36
N LEU A 192 0.50 -14.30 -6.92
CA LEU A 192 -0.53 -13.36 -7.37
C LEU A 192 -0.37 -12.98 -8.86
N VAL A 193 0.87 -12.75 -9.30
CA VAL A 193 1.15 -12.42 -10.71
C VAL A 193 0.69 -13.54 -11.65
N LYS A 194 0.93 -14.79 -11.29
CA LYS A 194 0.51 -15.96 -12.08
C LYS A 194 -1.02 -16.13 -12.14
N LYS A 195 -1.72 -15.71 -11.10
CA LYS A 195 -3.18 -15.81 -10.99
C LYS A 195 -3.92 -14.63 -11.63
N ALA A 196 -3.26 -13.48 -11.76
CA ALA A 196 -3.86 -12.29 -12.38
C ALA A 196 -4.18 -12.56 -13.86
N ARG A 197 -5.42 -12.28 -14.29
CA ARG A 197 -5.88 -12.50 -15.67
C ARG A 197 -5.14 -11.61 -16.68
N ASP A 198 -4.88 -10.37 -16.33
CA ASP A 198 -4.07 -9.41 -17.08
C ASP A 198 -3.12 -8.73 -16.07
N GLY A 199 -2.04 -9.42 -15.74
CA GLY A 199 -1.03 -8.98 -14.78
C GLY A 199 0.18 -8.35 -15.47
N ARG A 200 0.53 -7.11 -15.10
CA ARG A 200 1.74 -6.42 -15.54
C ARG A 200 2.66 -6.17 -14.36
N VAL A 201 3.93 -6.49 -14.51
CA VAL A 201 4.95 -6.29 -13.47
C VAL A 201 5.93 -5.22 -13.92
N VAL A 202 6.14 -4.22 -13.06
CA VAL A 202 7.20 -3.22 -13.22
C VAL A 202 8.10 -3.29 -12.00
N LEU A 203 9.38 -3.59 -12.21
CA LEU A 203 10.41 -3.55 -11.18
C LEU A 203 10.97 -2.12 -11.08
N LEU A 204 10.89 -1.55 -9.88
CA LEU A 204 11.42 -0.23 -9.57
C LEU A 204 12.78 -0.37 -8.86
N PRO A 205 13.77 0.49 -9.15
CA PRO A 205 15.10 0.41 -8.54
C PRO A 205 15.12 0.98 -7.12
N GLY A 206 14.36 0.36 -6.20
CA GLY A 206 14.21 0.80 -4.81
C GLY A 206 13.78 -0.34 -3.89
N GLY A 207 13.58 0.00 -2.62
CA GLY A 207 13.08 -0.89 -1.58
C GLY A 207 11.55 -0.90 -1.48
N HIS A 208 11.04 -1.04 -0.24
CA HIS A 208 9.61 -1.12 0.02
C HIS A 208 8.89 0.24 -0.11
N HIS A 209 9.58 1.34 0.15
CA HIS A 209 9.02 2.69 0.04
C HIS A 209 9.17 3.29 -1.37
N GLN A 210 8.70 2.59 -2.40
CA GLN A 210 8.80 3.00 -3.81
C GLN A 210 8.33 4.43 -4.05
N MET A 211 7.28 4.87 -3.34
CA MET A 211 6.73 6.22 -3.46
C MET A 211 7.74 7.32 -3.18
N ASN A 212 8.74 7.03 -2.33
CA ASN A 212 9.74 7.97 -1.86
C ASN A 212 11.12 7.70 -2.45
N GLU A 213 11.45 6.45 -2.74
CA GLU A 213 12.76 6.08 -3.26
C GLU A 213 12.84 6.22 -4.79
N THR A 214 11.74 5.92 -5.46
CA THR A 214 11.65 5.94 -6.93
C THR A 214 10.39 6.66 -7.40
N PRO A 215 10.15 7.91 -6.96
CA PRO A 215 8.89 8.60 -7.18
C PRO A 215 8.57 8.84 -8.65
N GLU A 216 9.57 9.18 -9.46
CA GLU A 216 9.40 9.45 -10.90
C GLU A 216 9.17 8.17 -11.71
N PRO A 217 10.00 7.10 -11.57
CA PRO A 217 9.72 5.82 -12.22
C PRO A 217 8.37 5.23 -11.82
N MET A 218 7.99 5.33 -10.55
CA MET A 218 6.68 4.89 -10.08
C MET A 218 5.55 5.68 -10.74
N LEU A 219 5.67 7.01 -10.79
CA LEU A 219 4.66 7.86 -11.40
C LEU A 219 4.53 7.59 -12.91
N ALA A 220 5.65 7.38 -13.61
CA ALA A 220 5.64 7.04 -15.03
C ALA A 220 4.89 5.72 -15.29
N ALA A 221 5.17 4.67 -14.49
CA ALA A 221 4.49 3.39 -14.60
C ALA A 221 2.98 3.49 -14.30
N LEU A 222 2.61 4.26 -13.26
CA LEU A 222 1.21 4.53 -12.94
C LEU A 222 0.49 5.23 -14.10
N LYS A 223 1.06 6.31 -14.63
CA LYS A 223 0.48 7.06 -15.76
C LYS A 223 0.26 6.18 -16.98
N GLN A 224 1.28 5.43 -17.37
CA GLN A 224 1.20 4.53 -18.52
C GLN A 224 0.07 3.51 -18.33
N PHE A 225 -0.03 2.90 -17.14
CA PHE A 225 -1.06 1.92 -16.86
C PHE A 225 -2.46 2.54 -16.87
N LEU A 226 -2.64 3.68 -16.20
CA LEU A 226 -3.93 4.36 -16.10
C LEU A 226 -4.47 4.80 -17.48
N ILE A 227 -3.60 5.28 -18.37
CA ILE A 227 -3.99 5.76 -19.69
C ILE A 227 -4.32 4.59 -20.64
N CYS A 228 -3.59 3.48 -20.57
CA CYS A 228 -3.80 2.33 -21.46
C CYS A 228 -5.20 1.72 -21.36
N TYR A 229 -5.93 1.97 -20.28
CA TYR A 229 -7.25 1.40 -20.00
C TYR A 229 -8.31 2.48 -19.74
N GLN A 230 -8.04 3.74 -20.13
CA GLN A 230 -9.09 4.76 -20.19
C GLN A 230 -10.02 4.43 -21.36
N ILE A 231 -11.24 4.00 -21.05
CA ILE A 231 -12.36 3.86 -21.98
C ILE A 231 -13.22 5.10 -21.87
#